data_dcad0760f6100d09db47618ebb510523
#
_entry.id   dcad0760f6100d09db47618ebb510523
#
_cell.length_a   1.000
_cell.length_b   1.000
_cell.length_c   1.000
_cell.angle_alpha   90.00
_cell.angle_beta   90.00
_cell.angle_gamma   90.00
#
_symmetry.space_group_name_H-M   'P 1'
#
loop_
_entity.id
_entity.type
_entity.pdbx_description
1 polymer ?
#
loop_
_entity_poly.entity_id
_entity_poly.type
_entity_poly.pdbx_seq_one_letter_code
_entity_poly.pdbx_strand_id
1 'polypeptide(L)'
;MFTIFTMKQNSRPFSDGEKARLFDLLDMYASTEFGKWMTELDYRGCDYNWCDSMTMDNGILGARPLFGKDIYLAPEPSGNWSDIVVSTWIEGIAPVAIHELRHLWQQKKYGKVMWSILRLPEVIPFLYGKVFIEKDAFAVQEKAEKFIGMLPSNATRS
;
A
#
# COMPACT_ATOMS: atom_id res chain seq x y z
N MET A 1 2.73 -0.07 -19.98
CA MET A 1 3.55 0.08 -18.75
C MET A 1 3.44 1.51 -18.24
N PHE A 2 3.04 1.70 -17.01
CA PHE A 2 3.03 3.01 -16.39
C PHE A 2 4.41 3.37 -15.85
N THR A 3 4.73 4.66 -15.82
CA THR A 3 5.96 5.18 -15.21
C THR A 3 5.62 5.97 -13.95
N ILE A 4 6.60 6.16 -13.05
CA ILE A 4 6.40 6.97 -11.85
C ILE A 4 5.99 8.41 -12.19
N PHE A 5 6.48 8.92 -13.29
CA PHE A 5 6.11 10.24 -13.80
C PHE A 5 4.61 10.29 -14.18
N THR A 6 4.12 9.28 -14.89
CA THR A 6 2.71 9.17 -15.26
C THR A 6 1.81 9.05 -14.02
N MET A 7 2.24 8.26 -13.02
CA MET A 7 1.50 8.14 -11.76
C MET A 7 1.40 9.47 -11.03
N LYS A 8 2.49 10.23 -10.97
CA LYS A 8 2.47 11.56 -10.34
C LYS A 8 1.51 12.53 -11.03
N GLN A 9 1.45 12.49 -12.36
CA GLN A 9 0.54 13.37 -13.13
C GLN A 9 -0.94 13.01 -12.94
N ASN A 10 -1.25 11.73 -12.71
CA ASN A 10 -2.62 11.22 -12.62
C ASN A 10 -2.98 10.80 -11.20
N SER A 11 -2.41 11.47 -10.22
CA SER A 11 -2.66 11.18 -8.82
C SER A 11 -3.08 12.42 -8.04
N ARG A 12 -3.79 12.20 -6.94
CA ARG A 12 -4.05 13.22 -5.93
C ARG A 12 -3.69 12.67 -4.55
N PRO A 13 -3.21 13.52 -3.63
CA PRO A 13 -2.97 13.08 -2.27
C PRO A 13 -4.27 12.69 -1.57
N PHE A 14 -4.18 11.79 -0.61
CA PHE A 14 -5.30 11.51 0.30
C PHE A 14 -5.68 12.79 1.04
N SER A 15 -6.97 13.01 1.24
CA SER A 15 -7.46 14.04 2.14
C SER A 15 -7.10 13.69 3.59
N ASP A 16 -7.19 14.68 4.49
CA ASP A 16 -6.92 14.46 5.91
C ASP A 16 -7.85 13.40 6.52
N GLY A 17 -9.14 13.39 6.12
CA GLY A 17 -10.08 12.38 6.57
C GLY A 17 -9.76 10.97 6.05
N GLU A 18 -9.35 10.86 4.80
CA GLU A 18 -8.91 9.60 4.19
C GLU A 18 -7.65 9.06 4.88
N LYS A 19 -6.67 9.94 5.15
CA LYS A 19 -5.47 9.58 5.91
C LYS A 19 -5.80 9.11 7.33
N ALA A 20 -6.67 9.84 8.03
CA ALA A 20 -7.07 9.47 9.38
C ALA A 20 -7.67 8.07 9.42
N ARG A 21 -8.56 7.75 8.46
CA ARG A 21 -9.16 6.43 8.37
C ARG A 21 -8.12 5.34 8.06
N LEU A 22 -7.22 5.60 7.13
CA LEU A 22 -6.15 4.66 6.80
C LEU A 22 -5.24 4.42 8.01
N PHE A 23 -4.85 5.49 8.71
CA PHE A 23 -3.96 5.38 9.87
C PHE A 23 -4.60 4.63 11.03
N ASP A 24 -5.91 4.75 11.24
CA ASP A 24 -6.61 3.94 12.23
C ASP A 24 -6.46 2.44 11.92
N LEU A 25 -6.62 2.05 10.67
CA LEU A 25 -6.46 0.65 10.24
C LEU A 25 -5.00 0.19 10.35
N LEU A 26 -4.06 1.02 9.94
CA LEU A 26 -2.64 0.70 10.03
C LEU A 26 -2.18 0.57 11.49
N ASP A 27 -2.65 1.45 12.38
CA ASP A 27 -2.34 1.39 13.81
C ASP A 27 -2.90 0.11 14.44
N MET A 28 -4.14 -0.26 14.10
CA MET A 28 -4.73 -1.50 14.59
C MET A 28 -3.94 -2.72 14.11
N TYR A 29 -3.58 -2.76 12.84
CA TYR A 29 -2.75 -3.84 12.29
C TYR A 29 -1.37 -3.88 12.94
N ALA A 30 -0.70 -2.74 13.09
CA ALA A 30 0.62 -2.64 13.70
C ALA A 30 0.65 -3.11 15.16
N SER A 31 -0.48 -3.05 15.86
CA SER A 31 -0.60 -3.52 17.23
C SER A 31 -0.69 -5.04 17.38
N THR A 32 -0.89 -5.76 16.27
CA THR A 32 -0.92 -7.22 16.26
C THR A 32 0.49 -7.82 16.22
N GLU A 33 0.62 -9.09 16.60
CA GLU A 33 1.92 -9.79 16.50
C GLU A 33 2.46 -9.83 15.08
N PHE A 34 1.59 -10.09 14.10
CA PHE A 34 2.00 -10.20 12.69
C PHE A 34 2.18 -8.84 12.01
N GLY A 35 1.70 -7.75 12.60
CA GLY A 35 1.89 -6.38 12.11
C GLY A 35 2.98 -5.60 12.83
N LYS A 36 3.61 -6.18 13.83
CA LYS A 36 4.59 -5.51 14.68
C LYS A 36 5.78 -4.93 13.91
N TRP A 37 6.14 -5.52 12.76
CA TRP A 37 7.21 -5.02 11.90
C TRP A 37 6.98 -3.58 11.43
N MET A 38 5.71 -3.15 11.35
CA MET A 38 5.38 -1.78 10.94
C MET A 38 5.83 -0.73 11.94
N THR A 39 6.01 -1.11 13.20
CA THR A 39 6.51 -0.18 14.23
C THR A 39 7.95 0.30 13.96
N GLU A 40 8.66 -0.39 13.09
CA GLU A 40 10.00 0.00 12.64
C GLU A 40 9.97 1.06 11.53
N LEU A 41 8.77 1.39 11.02
CA LEU A 41 8.57 2.34 9.92
C LEU A 41 7.87 3.61 10.40
N ASP A 42 8.20 4.71 9.75
CA ASP A 42 7.40 5.93 9.82
C ASP A 42 6.31 5.89 8.74
N TYR A 43 5.32 5.00 8.92
CA TYR A 43 4.26 4.86 7.93
C TYR A 43 3.31 6.07 7.87
N ARG A 44 3.22 6.86 8.95
CA ARG A 44 2.47 8.11 8.95
C ARG A 44 3.16 9.22 8.17
N GLY A 45 4.49 9.17 8.06
CA GLY A 45 5.28 10.10 7.27
C GLY A 45 5.35 9.78 5.78
N CYS A 46 4.72 8.70 5.32
CA CYS A 46 4.61 8.40 3.91
C CYS A 46 3.55 9.28 3.23
N ASP A 47 3.73 9.54 1.95
CA ASP A 47 2.80 10.32 1.13
C ASP A 47 1.86 9.37 0.38
N TYR A 48 0.61 9.27 0.85
CA TYR A 48 -0.42 8.40 0.28
C TYR A 48 -1.20 9.16 -0.78
N ASN A 49 -1.30 8.56 -1.97
CA ASN A 49 -1.92 9.18 -3.13
C ASN A 49 -2.89 8.20 -3.78
N TRP A 50 -4.05 8.71 -4.20
CA TRP A 50 -4.92 7.99 -5.11
C TRP A 50 -4.39 8.13 -6.52
N CYS A 51 -4.38 7.04 -7.25
CA CYS A 51 -4.01 7.04 -8.65
C CYS A 51 -5.19 6.61 -9.50
N ASP A 52 -5.30 7.18 -10.70
CA ASP A 52 -6.31 6.75 -11.67
C ASP A 52 -6.07 5.29 -12.05
N SER A 53 -7.14 4.49 -12.02
CA SER A 53 -7.09 3.08 -12.40
C SER A 53 -6.64 2.85 -13.85
N MET A 54 -6.85 3.82 -14.73
CA MET A 54 -6.37 3.74 -16.12
C MET A 54 -4.86 3.96 -16.24
N THR A 55 -4.25 4.64 -15.27
CA THR A 55 -2.81 4.85 -15.21
C THR A 55 -2.08 3.62 -14.67
N MET A 56 -2.73 2.87 -13.78
CA MET A 56 -2.21 1.60 -13.27
C MET A 56 -2.51 0.47 -14.27
N ASP A 57 -1.59 -0.47 -14.41
CA ASP A 57 -1.86 -1.68 -15.19
C ASP A 57 -3.03 -2.47 -14.56
N ASN A 58 -3.77 -3.20 -15.40
CA ASN A 58 -4.90 -4.01 -14.94
C ASN A 58 -4.48 -4.97 -13.83
N GLY A 59 -5.21 -4.93 -12.72
CA GLY A 59 -4.96 -5.77 -11.55
C GLY A 59 -3.92 -5.24 -10.58
N ILE A 60 -3.21 -4.15 -10.90
CA ILE A 60 -2.29 -3.49 -9.97
C ILE A 60 -3.08 -2.45 -9.18
N LEU A 61 -3.14 -2.64 -7.87
CA LEU A 61 -3.89 -1.76 -6.96
C LEU A 61 -2.96 -0.83 -6.14
N GLY A 62 -1.67 -1.10 -6.13
CA GLY A 62 -0.70 -0.29 -5.42
C GLY A 62 0.65 -0.26 -6.12
N ALA A 63 1.38 0.80 -5.92
CA ALA A 63 2.73 0.98 -6.45
C ALA A 63 3.50 2.00 -5.62
N ARG A 64 4.81 1.89 -5.66
CA ARG A 64 5.70 2.91 -5.10
C ARG A 64 6.98 3.01 -5.95
N PRO A 65 7.64 4.18 -5.96
CA PRO A 65 8.94 4.31 -6.59
C PRO A 65 9.98 3.39 -5.95
N LEU A 66 11.06 3.13 -6.66
CA LEU A 66 12.17 2.31 -6.15
C LEU A 66 12.68 2.87 -4.80
N PHE A 67 12.73 4.19 -4.69
CA PHE A 67 13.09 4.91 -3.46
C PHE A 67 12.09 6.03 -3.20
N GLY A 68 11.96 6.43 -1.95
CA GLY A 68 11.10 7.54 -1.56
C GLY A 68 9.92 7.11 -0.70
N LYS A 69 9.06 8.07 -0.40
CA LYS A 69 7.94 7.92 0.55
C LYS A 69 6.57 7.88 -0.12
N ASP A 70 6.51 8.06 -1.44
CA ASP A 70 5.24 8.08 -2.17
C ASP A 70 4.67 6.67 -2.29
N ILE A 71 3.40 6.54 -1.95
CA ILE A 71 2.62 5.32 -2.14
C ILE A 71 1.41 5.68 -2.98
N TYR A 72 1.22 4.99 -4.08
CA TYR A 72 0.12 5.18 -5.01
C TYR A 72 -0.85 4.02 -4.89
N LEU A 73 -2.13 4.33 -4.69
CA LEU A 73 -3.19 3.34 -4.51
C LEU A 73 -4.30 3.60 -5.52
N ALA A 74 -4.85 2.55 -6.07
CA ALA A 74 -5.91 2.62 -7.08
C ALA A 74 -7.03 1.62 -6.76
N PRO A 75 -8.23 1.86 -7.26
CA PRO A 75 -8.67 3.08 -7.94
C PRO A 75 -9.09 4.17 -6.96
N GLU A 76 -9.05 5.42 -7.43
CA GLU A 76 -9.55 6.56 -6.67
C GLU A 76 -11.04 6.43 -6.41
N PRO A 77 -11.55 6.74 -5.19
CA PRO A 77 -12.96 6.77 -4.93
C PRO A 77 -13.65 7.91 -5.69
N SER A 78 -14.91 7.70 -6.07
CA SER A 78 -15.70 8.72 -6.72
C SER A 78 -15.96 9.91 -5.80
N GLY A 79 -15.87 11.13 -6.33
CA GLY A 79 -16.16 12.36 -5.58
C GLY A 79 -17.60 12.48 -5.05
N ASN A 80 -18.51 11.64 -5.53
CA ASN A 80 -19.92 11.65 -5.12
C ASN A 80 -20.23 10.61 -4.03
N TRP A 81 -19.25 9.88 -3.56
CA TRP A 81 -19.46 8.85 -2.55
C TRP A 81 -19.63 9.48 -1.16
N SER A 82 -20.50 8.89 -0.36
CA SER A 82 -20.64 9.26 1.04
C SER A 82 -19.39 8.89 1.84
N ASP A 83 -19.20 9.52 2.99
CA ASP A 83 -18.05 9.23 3.88
C ASP A 83 -18.02 7.76 4.30
N ILE A 84 -19.17 7.12 4.50
CA ILE A 84 -19.26 5.69 4.83
C ILE A 84 -18.69 4.83 3.71
N VAL A 85 -19.06 5.13 2.45
CA VAL A 85 -18.58 4.39 1.27
C VAL A 85 -17.08 4.59 1.09
N VAL A 86 -16.58 5.82 1.23
CA VAL A 86 -15.14 6.12 1.16
C VAL A 86 -14.38 5.37 2.25
N SER A 87 -14.92 5.36 3.47
CA SER A 87 -14.29 4.64 4.60
C SER A 87 -14.23 3.13 4.34
N THR A 88 -15.30 2.55 3.79
CA THR A 88 -15.33 1.13 3.40
C THR A 88 -14.33 0.84 2.27
N TRP A 89 -14.19 1.77 1.33
CA TRP A 89 -13.21 1.67 0.26
C TRP A 89 -11.78 1.64 0.79
N ILE A 90 -11.48 2.50 1.79
CA ILE A 90 -10.18 2.54 2.46
C ILE A 90 -9.92 1.23 3.20
N GLU A 91 -10.92 0.61 3.81
CA GLU A 91 -10.78 -0.73 4.41
C GLU A 91 -10.32 -1.76 3.37
N GLY A 92 -10.88 -1.71 2.17
CA GLY A 92 -10.50 -2.61 1.08
C GLY A 92 -9.09 -2.36 0.53
N ILE A 93 -8.62 -1.11 0.55
CA ILE A 93 -7.30 -0.74 0.02
C ILE A 93 -6.18 -0.81 1.06
N ALA A 94 -6.51 -0.79 2.35
CA ALA A 94 -5.51 -0.82 3.42
C ALA A 94 -4.55 -2.02 3.34
N PRO A 95 -4.99 -3.25 3.01
CA PRO A 95 -4.05 -4.36 2.80
C PRO A 95 -3.05 -4.10 1.68
N VAL A 96 -3.45 -3.41 0.63
CA VAL A 96 -2.55 -3.04 -0.47
C VAL A 96 -1.53 -2.01 0.02
N ALA A 97 -1.96 -1.03 0.81
CA ALA A 97 -1.05 -0.07 1.44
C ALA A 97 -0.02 -0.79 2.33
N ILE A 98 -0.45 -1.80 3.08
CA ILE A 98 0.43 -2.63 3.92
C ILE A 98 1.42 -3.41 3.07
N HIS A 99 1.01 -3.92 1.91
CA HIS A 99 1.90 -4.56 0.93
C HIS A 99 3.02 -3.59 0.49
N GLU A 100 2.66 -2.37 0.13
CA GLU A 100 3.64 -1.36 -0.29
C GLU A 100 4.56 -0.93 0.87
N LEU A 101 4.02 -0.83 2.08
CA LEU A 101 4.81 -0.57 3.28
C LEU A 101 5.77 -1.72 3.58
N ARG A 102 5.38 -2.97 3.26
CA ARG A 102 6.29 -4.12 3.40
C ARG A 102 7.52 -3.97 2.50
N HIS A 103 7.33 -3.47 1.28
CA HIS A 103 8.47 -3.15 0.40
C HIS A 103 9.36 -2.06 0.99
N LEU A 104 8.79 -1.05 1.64
CA LEU A 104 9.57 -0.02 2.34
C LEU A 104 10.39 -0.63 3.50
N TRP A 105 9.80 -1.54 4.26
CA TRP A 105 10.48 -2.28 5.32
C TRP A 105 11.61 -3.15 4.77
N GLN A 106 11.35 -3.86 3.68
CA GLN A 106 12.39 -4.66 2.99
C GLN A 106 13.54 -3.78 2.53
N GLN A 107 13.26 -2.63 1.95
CA GLN A 107 14.28 -1.66 1.53
C GLN A 107 15.13 -1.20 2.72
N LYS A 108 14.50 -0.89 3.84
CA LYS A 108 15.19 -0.48 5.05
C LYS A 108 16.06 -1.60 5.61
N LYS A 109 15.55 -2.83 5.60
CA LYS A 109 16.23 -4.01 6.14
C LYS A 109 17.42 -4.43 5.30
N TYR A 110 17.27 -4.46 3.98
CA TYR A 110 18.32 -4.95 3.07
C TYR A 110 19.30 -3.85 2.64
N GLY A 111 18.96 -2.58 2.81
CA GLY A 111 19.74 -1.45 2.33
C GLY A 111 19.55 -1.17 0.85
N LYS A 112 19.95 0.03 0.41
CA LYS A 112 19.67 0.50 -0.96
C LYS A 112 20.29 -0.37 -2.05
N VAL A 113 21.53 -0.82 -1.86
CA VAL A 113 22.26 -1.62 -2.86
C VAL A 113 21.60 -2.98 -3.03
N MET A 114 21.38 -3.70 -1.93
CA MET A 114 20.75 -5.02 -1.98
C MET A 114 19.29 -4.92 -2.47
N TRP A 115 18.55 -3.90 -2.04
CA TRP A 115 17.19 -3.64 -2.53
C TRP A 115 17.16 -3.45 -4.04
N SER A 116 18.09 -2.65 -4.59
CA SER A 116 18.20 -2.45 -6.03
C SER A 116 18.49 -3.76 -6.77
N ILE A 117 19.36 -4.61 -6.22
CA ILE A 117 19.67 -5.93 -6.80
C ILE A 117 18.44 -6.84 -6.78
N LEU A 118 17.70 -6.88 -5.66
CA LEU A 118 16.49 -7.69 -5.53
C LEU A 118 15.35 -7.21 -6.45
N ARG A 119 15.38 -5.95 -6.87
CA ARG A 119 14.41 -5.37 -7.81
C ARG A 119 14.81 -5.53 -9.29
N LEU A 120 16.03 -5.98 -9.59
CA LEU A 120 16.49 -6.20 -10.97
C LEU A 120 15.56 -7.08 -11.82
N PRO A 121 14.88 -8.12 -11.26
CA PRO A 121 13.93 -8.92 -12.04
C PRO A 121 12.77 -8.14 -12.66
N GLU A 122 12.47 -6.94 -12.19
CA GLU A 122 11.50 -6.06 -12.86
C GLU A 122 12.02 -5.59 -14.21
N VAL A 123 13.35 -5.51 -14.35
CA VAL A 123 14.03 -5.12 -15.60
C VAL A 123 14.47 -6.36 -16.38
N ILE A 124 14.84 -7.44 -15.67
CA ILE A 124 15.32 -8.71 -16.25
C ILE A 124 14.41 -9.84 -15.76
N PRO A 125 13.36 -10.22 -16.56
CA PRO A 125 12.27 -11.09 -16.09
C PRO A 125 12.67 -12.50 -15.62
N PHE A 126 13.84 -12.99 -15.99
CA PHE A 126 14.31 -14.33 -15.63
C PHE A 126 15.12 -14.39 -14.34
N LEU A 127 15.30 -13.28 -13.62
CA LEU A 127 15.92 -13.28 -12.29
C LEU A 127 14.86 -13.46 -11.20
N TYR A 128 15.12 -14.34 -10.24
CA TYR A 128 14.13 -14.79 -9.26
C TYR A 128 13.99 -13.95 -8.00
N GLY A 129 14.81 -12.89 -7.83
CA GLY A 129 14.76 -12.03 -6.63
C GLY A 129 13.40 -11.37 -6.39
N LYS A 130 12.70 -11.00 -7.46
CA LYS A 130 11.35 -10.43 -7.39
C LYS A 130 10.36 -11.39 -6.74
N VAL A 131 10.47 -12.68 -7.01
CA VAL A 131 9.56 -13.69 -6.45
C VAL A 131 9.63 -13.70 -4.93
N PHE A 132 10.83 -13.58 -4.37
CA PHE A 132 11.05 -13.57 -2.92
C PHE A 132 10.41 -12.35 -2.24
N ILE A 133 10.70 -11.14 -2.72
CA ILE A 133 10.20 -9.92 -2.10
C ILE A 133 8.69 -9.75 -2.29
N GLU A 134 8.17 -10.08 -3.46
CA GLU A 134 6.74 -10.03 -3.73
C GLU A 134 5.97 -11.09 -2.95
N LYS A 135 6.50 -12.31 -2.87
CA LYS A 135 5.88 -13.39 -2.11
C LYS A 135 5.74 -13.03 -0.63
N ASP A 136 6.78 -12.43 -0.04
CA ASP A 136 6.73 -11.94 1.34
C ASP A 136 5.69 -10.83 1.51
N ALA A 137 5.67 -9.85 0.61
CA ALA A 137 4.71 -8.75 0.67
C ALA A 137 3.26 -9.23 0.47
N PHE A 138 3.01 -10.18 -0.44
CA PHE A 138 1.68 -10.78 -0.60
C PHE A 138 1.25 -11.61 0.61
N ALA A 139 2.16 -12.32 1.26
CA ALA A 139 1.84 -13.06 2.48
C ALA A 139 1.42 -12.11 3.60
N VAL A 140 2.07 -10.96 3.72
CA VAL A 140 1.71 -9.92 4.68
C VAL A 140 0.36 -9.29 4.32
N GLN A 141 0.11 -9.01 3.06
CA GLN A 141 -1.16 -8.49 2.56
C GLN A 141 -2.31 -9.45 2.91
N GLU A 142 -2.16 -10.74 2.63
CA GLU A 142 -3.19 -11.75 2.93
C GLU A 142 -3.56 -11.77 4.41
N LYS A 143 -2.57 -11.68 5.30
CA LYS A 143 -2.82 -11.58 6.74
C LYS A 143 -3.57 -10.31 7.10
N ALA A 144 -3.22 -9.20 6.47
CA ALA A 144 -3.90 -7.92 6.68
C ALA A 144 -5.35 -7.97 6.19
N GLU A 145 -5.61 -8.59 5.05
CA GLU A 145 -6.97 -8.80 4.51
C GLU A 145 -7.84 -9.58 5.50
N LYS A 146 -7.31 -10.68 6.03
CA LYS A 146 -8.02 -11.48 7.03
C LYS A 146 -8.30 -10.70 8.30
N PHE A 147 -7.32 -9.95 8.79
CA PHE A 147 -7.46 -9.13 10.00
C PHE A 147 -8.52 -8.04 9.81
N ILE A 148 -8.43 -7.27 8.74
CA ILE A 148 -9.37 -6.18 8.45
C ILE A 148 -10.77 -6.72 8.20
N GLY A 149 -10.90 -7.86 7.53
CA GLY A 149 -12.18 -8.52 7.30
C GLY A 149 -12.88 -9.00 8.56
N MET A 150 -12.15 -9.20 9.66
CA MET A 150 -12.72 -9.56 10.96
C MET A 150 -13.15 -8.35 11.79
N LEU A 151 -12.76 -7.13 11.40
CA LEU A 151 -13.18 -5.92 12.10
C LEU A 151 -14.67 -5.66 11.85
N PRO A 152 -15.40 -5.06 12.81
CA PRO A 152 -16.79 -4.65 12.57
C PRO A 152 -16.85 -3.69 11.39
N SER A 153 -17.89 -3.84 10.55
CA SER A 153 -18.08 -2.93 9.43
C SER A 153 -18.35 -1.49 9.92
N ASN A 154 -18.02 -0.49 9.10
CA ASN A 154 -18.31 0.90 9.43
C ASN A 154 -19.80 1.17 9.66
N ALA A 155 -20.70 0.42 9.02
CA ALA A 155 -22.13 0.53 9.21
C ALA A 155 -22.57 0.14 10.63
N THR A 156 -21.78 -0.67 11.34
CA THR A 156 -22.05 -1.11 12.70
C THR A 156 -21.22 -0.38 13.76
N ARG A 157 -20.27 0.45 13.32
CA ARG A 157 -19.46 1.31 14.19
C ARG A 157 -20.13 2.66 14.36
N SER A 158 -21.07 2.70 15.17
CA SER A 158 -21.70 3.96 15.58
C SER A 158 -21.15 4.44 16.92
#